data_6db75bb6736d872e6806e4819596e44e
#
_entry.id   6db75bb6736d872e6806e4819596e44e
#
_cell.length_a   1.000
_cell.length_b   1.000
_cell.length_c   1.000
_cell.angle_alpha   90.00
_cell.angle_beta   90.00
_cell.angle_gamma   90.00
#
_symmetry.space_group_name_H-M   'P 1'
#
loop_
_entity.id
_entity.type
_entity.pdbx_description
1 polymer ?
#
loop_
_entity_poly.entity_id
_entity_poly.type
_entity_poly.pdbx_seq_one_letter_code
_entity_poly.pdbx_strand_id
1 'polypeptide(L)'
;MKVTSTLANSVGKGLLAGFAGTAAMTVSSTLEAKLRGRKPSSAPARATAKALGIASFEDDVAAARFNDLSHWGYGTGWGVVRGLLGATGMSARAATAAHGAAIWGSAQVTLPALEIAPPVVFWPPQEIAIDVFHHTVYAIATGVAYQLLDGNPDGANGHRADARANDEP
;
A
#
# COMPACT_ATOMS: atom_id res chain seq x y z
N MET A 1 -8.87 -27.38 3.88
CA MET A 1 -9.34 -26.47 4.96
C MET A 1 -8.23 -25.62 5.59
N LYS A 2 -7.02 -26.14 5.93
CA LYS A 2 -5.95 -25.34 6.57
C LYS A 2 -5.38 -24.21 5.68
N VAL A 3 -5.21 -24.43 4.36
CA VAL A 3 -4.63 -23.43 3.45
C VAL A 3 -5.56 -22.24 3.28
N THR A 4 -6.87 -22.46 3.13
CA THR A 4 -7.85 -21.39 2.97
C THR A 4 -7.98 -20.53 4.22
N SER A 5 -7.91 -21.12 5.41
CA SER A 5 -7.93 -20.37 6.67
C SER A 5 -6.65 -19.53 6.87
N THR A 6 -5.50 -20.04 6.45
CA THR A 6 -4.23 -19.30 6.50
C THR A 6 -4.26 -18.09 5.56
N LEU A 7 -4.72 -18.26 4.32
CA LEU A 7 -4.84 -17.17 3.37
C LEU A 7 -5.83 -16.11 3.84
N ALA A 8 -7.01 -16.51 4.33
CA ALA A 8 -8.00 -15.57 4.86
C ALA A 8 -7.44 -14.75 6.03
N ASN A 9 -6.70 -15.39 6.95
CA ASN A 9 -6.05 -14.72 8.06
C ASN A 9 -4.97 -13.73 7.57
N SER A 10 -4.12 -14.14 6.62
CA SER A 10 -3.09 -13.26 6.04
C SER A 10 -3.69 -12.06 5.32
N VAL A 11 -4.79 -12.25 4.59
CA VAL A 11 -5.53 -11.17 3.94
C VAL A 11 -6.13 -10.22 4.98
N GLY A 12 -6.77 -10.74 6.04
CA GLY A 12 -7.33 -9.91 7.11
C GLY A 12 -6.27 -9.06 7.82
N LYS A 13 -5.13 -9.67 8.18
CA LYS A 13 -3.97 -8.94 8.72
C LYS A 13 -3.44 -7.90 7.73
N GLY A 14 -3.39 -8.26 6.45
CA GLY A 14 -2.99 -7.37 5.37
C GLY A 14 -3.87 -6.13 5.27
N LEU A 15 -5.19 -6.28 5.32
CA LEU A 15 -6.14 -5.15 5.30
C LEU A 15 -5.93 -4.22 6.49
N LEU A 16 -5.80 -4.74 7.71
CA LEU A 16 -5.53 -3.93 8.90
C LEU A 16 -4.18 -3.20 8.80
N ALA A 17 -3.16 -3.89 8.29
CA ALA A 17 -1.85 -3.30 8.06
C ALA A 17 -1.89 -2.22 6.97
N GLY A 18 -2.64 -2.44 5.89
CA GLY A 18 -2.86 -1.46 4.82
C GLY A 18 -3.57 -0.21 5.32
N PHE A 19 -4.54 -0.36 6.22
CA PHE A 19 -5.17 0.77 6.88
C PHE A 19 -4.16 1.61 7.68
N ALA A 20 -3.29 0.95 8.47
CA ALA A 20 -2.22 1.64 9.22
C ALA A 20 -1.22 2.33 8.28
N GLY A 21 -0.84 1.70 7.16
CA GLY A 21 0.00 2.30 6.13
C GLY A 21 -0.64 3.52 5.50
N THR A 22 -1.95 3.45 5.19
CA THR A 22 -2.71 4.57 4.65
C THR A 22 -2.75 5.74 5.63
N ALA A 23 -2.95 5.47 6.92
CA ALA A 23 -2.90 6.50 7.96
C ALA A 23 -1.54 7.20 8.01
N ALA A 24 -0.43 6.44 8.01
CA ALA A 24 0.92 6.98 8.01
C ALA A 24 1.22 7.84 6.76
N MET A 25 0.82 7.35 5.59
CA MET A 25 0.96 8.10 4.33
C MET A 25 0.12 9.36 4.33
N THR A 26 -1.11 9.31 4.85
CA THR A 26 -1.98 10.48 4.96
C THR A 26 -1.36 11.56 5.83
N VAL A 27 -0.76 11.18 6.97
CA VAL A 27 -0.05 12.13 7.83
C VAL A 27 1.13 12.76 7.09
N SER A 28 2.00 11.94 6.47
CA SER A 28 3.19 12.45 5.79
C SER A 28 2.84 13.33 4.60
N SER A 29 1.86 12.96 3.77
CA SER A 29 1.45 13.72 2.59
C SER A 29 0.68 14.99 2.94
N THR A 30 -0.12 14.97 4.00
CA THR A 30 -0.82 16.16 4.49
C THR A 30 0.16 17.18 5.04
N LEU A 31 1.16 16.73 5.80
CA LEU A 31 2.20 17.61 6.32
C LEU A 31 3.00 18.25 5.19
N GLU A 32 3.45 17.46 4.22
CA GLU A 32 4.17 17.94 3.05
C GLU A 32 3.33 18.94 2.23
N ALA A 33 2.06 18.62 1.97
CA ALA A 33 1.17 19.51 1.23
C ALA A 33 0.98 20.87 1.93
N LYS A 34 0.85 20.87 3.28
CA LYS A 34 0.78 22.12 4.07
C LYS A 34 2.07 22.92 4.00
N LEU A 35 3.23 22.26 4.14
CA LEU A 35 4.53 22.93 4.10
C LEU A 35 4.82 23.55 2.73
N ARG A 36 4.34 22.93 1.65
CA ARG A 36 4.50 23.45 0.27
C ARG A 36 3.36 24.31 -0.22
N GLY A 37 2.31 24.53 0.57
CA GLY A 37 1.14 25.34 0.19
C GLY A 37 0.36 24.75 -1.00
N ARG A 38 0.39 23.41 -1.19
CA ARG A 38 -0.33 22.74 -2.28
C ARG A 38 -1.57 21.99 -1.79
N LYS A 39 -2.49 21.68 -2.69
CA LYS A 39 -3.63 20.83 -2.39
C LYS A 39 -3.19 19.36 -2.27
N PRO A 40 -3.86 18.54 -1.43
CA PRO A 40 -3.68 17.09 -1.40
C PRO A 40 -3.93 16.45 -2.76
N SER A 41 -3.29 15.30 -3.00
CA SER A 41 -3.48 14.56 -4.25
C SER A 41 -4.90 13.98 -4.34
N SER A 42 -5.53 14.13 -5.50
CA SER A 42 -6.79 13.47 -5.84
C SER A 42 -6.62 12.32 -6.83
N ALA A 43 -5.39 11.88 -7.07
CA ALA A 43 -5.11 10.84 -8.07
C ALA A 43 -5.86 9.51 -7.82
N PRO A 44 -5.95 8.97 -6.58
CA PRO A 44 -6.73 7.77 -6.31
C PRO A 44 -8.22 7.93 -6.65
N ALA A 45 -8.82 9.07 -6.28
CA ALA A 45 -10.22 9.35 -6.59
C ALA A 45 -10.47 9.48 -8.08
N ARG A 46 -9.61 10.20 -8.80
CA ARG A 46 -9.71 10.35 -10.26
C ARG A 46 -9.58 9.00 -10.97
N ALA A 47 -8.65 8.15 -10.52
CA ALA A 47 -8.48 6.82 -11.08
C ALA A 47 -9.71 5.94 -10.82
N THR A 48 -10.23 5.96 -9.59
CA THR A 48 -11.44 5.20 -9.23
C THR A 48 -12.66 5.71 -9.99
N ALA A 49 -12.86 7.04 -10.07
CA ALA A 49 -13.98 7.63 -10.82
C ALA A 49 -13.93 7.23 -12.30
N LYS A 50 -12.75 7.32 -12.94
CA LYS A 50 -12.58 6.94 -14.34
C LYS A 50 -12.83 5.44 -14.56
N ALA A 51 -12.35 4.59 -13.67
CA ALA A 51 -12.58 3.14 -13.72
C ALA A 51 -14.07 2.76 -13.55
N LEU A 52 -14.82 3.54 -12.76
CA LEU A 52 -16.25 3.34 -12.52
C LEU A 52 -17.16 4.09 -13.51
N GLY A 53 -16.60 4.86 -14.45
CA GLY A 53 -17.37 5.65 -15.41
C GLY A 53 -18.11 6.85 -14.78
N ILE A 54 -17.64 7.33 -13.61
CA ILE A 54 -18.21 8.50 -12.93
C ILE A 54 -17.66 9.76 -13.58
N ALA A 55 -18.50 10.49 -14.30
CA ALA A 55 -18.12 11.70 -15.03
C ALA A 55 -18.15 12.98 -14.16
N SER A 56 -19.05 13.05 -13.19
CA SER A 56 -19.23 14.22 -12.31
C SER A 56 -19.83 13.79 -10.98
N PHE A 57 -19.68 14.66 -9.98
CA PHE A 57 -20.32 14.54 -8.67
C PHE A 57 -21.44 15.57 -8.55
N GLU A 58 -22.42 15.30 -7.71
CA GLU A 58 -23.57 16.15 -7.47
C GLU A 58 -23.14 17.52 -6.90
N ASP A 59 -22.17 17.51 -5.98
CA ASP A 59 -21.60 18.68 -5.35
C ASP A 59 -20.15 18.42 -4.86
N ASP A 60 -19.51 19.47 -4.34
CA ASP A 60 -18.15 19.40 -3.80
C ASP A 60 -18.04 18.49 -2.56
N VAL A 61 -19.12 18.34 -1.79
CA VAL A 61 -19.13 17.46 -0.60
C VAL A 61 -19.13 16.00 -1.03
N ALA A 62 -19.92 15.65 -2.04
CA ALA A 62 -19.92 14.31 -2.61
C ALA A 62 -18.55 13.99 -3.23
N ALA A 63 -17.95 14.92 -3.95
CA ALA A 63 -16.60 14.78 -4.50
C ALA A 63 -15.54 14.56 -3.40
N ALA A 64 -15.59 15.35 -2.31
CA ALA A 64 -14.66 15.20 -1.19
C ALA A 64 -14.81 13.85 -0.48
N ARG A 65 -16.02 13.41 -0.20
CA ARG A 65 -16.31 12.09 0.40
C ARG A 65 -15.81 10.95 -0.49
N PHE A 66 -16.03 11.06 -1.79
CA PHE A 66 -15.54 10.07 -2.74
C PHE A 66 -14.02 10.03 -2.78
N ASN A 67 -13.35 11.20 -2.70
CA ASN A 67 -11.90 11.28 -2.61
C ASN A 67 -11.37 10.56 -1.37
N ASP A 68 -11.96 10.82 -0.21
CA ASP A 68 -11.56 10.17 1.05
C ASP A 68 -11.80 8.65 1.00
N LEU A 69 -12.98 8.23 0.55
CA LEU A 69 -13.31 6.81 0.40
C LEU A 69 -12.34 6.10 -0.56
N SER A 70 -12.03 6.73 -1.71
CA SER A 70 -11.11 6.18 -2.68
C SER A 70 -9.69 6.07 -2.12
N HIS A 71 -9.21 7.10 -1.42
CA HIS A 71 -7.89 7.11 -0.80
C HIS A 71 -7.76 6.00 0.25
N TRP A 72 -8.69 5.95 1.20
CA TRP A 72 -8.68 4.93 2.27
C TRP A 72 -8.95 3.53 1.74
N GLY A 73 -9.90 3.38 0.82
CA GLY A 73 -10.23 2.09 0.21
C GLY A 73 -9.08 1.52 -0.61
N TYR A 74 -8.46 2.35 -1.44
CA TYR A 74 -7.32 1.96 -2.26
C TYR A 74 -6.12 1.54 -1.41
N GLY A 75 -5.71 2.39 -0.47
CA GLY A 75 -4.56 2.09 0.38
C GLY A 75 -4.80 0.87 1.29
N THR A 76 -5.98 0.76 1.91
CA THR A 76 -6.35 -0.44 2.69
C THR A 76 -6.38 -1.69 1.81
N GLY A 77 -6.94 -1.60 0.61
CA GLY A 77 -6.99 -2.70 -0.35
C GLY A 77 -5.62 -3.23 -0.77
N TRP A 78 -4.64 -2.35 -0.95
CA TRP A 78 -3.25 -2.76 -1.22
C TRP A 78 -2.63 -3.57 -0.09
N GLY A 79 -3.14 -3.46 1.13
CA GLY A 79 -2.76 -4.32 2.24
C GLY A 79 -3.01 -5.82 1.97
N VAL A 80 -3.98 -6.17 1.11
CA VAL A 80 -4.19 -7.55 0.66
C VAL A 80 -2.94 -8.11 -0.01
N VAL A 81 -2.30 -7.32 -0.88
CA VAL A 81 -1.04 -7.71 -1.54
C VAL A 81 0.05 -7.99 -0.50
N ARG A 82 0.16 -7.14 0.55
CA ARG A 82 1.10 -7.39 1.65
C ARG A 82 0.79 -8.70 2.39
N GLY A 83 -0.50 -8.98 2.63
CA GLY A 83 -0.95 -10.24 3.24
C GLY A 83 -0.59 -11.46 2.39
N LEU A 84 -0.84 -11.40 1.08
CA LEU A 84 -0.48 -12.47 0.15
C LEU A 84 1.03 -12.70 0.10
N LEU A 85 1.84 -11.64 0.01
CA LEU A 85 3.31 -11.74 0.08
C LEU A 85 3.78 -12.37 1.40
N GLY A 86 3.13 -12.06 2.52
CA GLY A 86 3.39 -12.72 3.81
C GLY A 86 3.12 -14.22 3.78
N ALA A 87 2.08 -14.66 3.09
CA ALA A 87 1.73 -16.06 2.95
C ALA A 87 2.68 -16.87 2.05
N THR A 88 3.55 -16.23 1.26
CA THR A 88 4.53 -16.92 0.39
C THR A 88 5.78 -17.42 1.10
N GLY A 89 5.96 -17.09 2.38
CA GLY A 89 7.17 -17.41 3.13
C GLY A 89 8.35 -16.46 2.86
N MET A 90 8.13 -15.36 2.16
CA MET A 90 9.14 -14.30 1.99
C MET A 90 9.53 -13.71 3.34
N SER A 91 10.81 -13.32 3.48
CA SER A 91 11.22 -12.55 4.65
C SER A 91 10.41 -11.24 4.76
N ALA A 92 10.19 -10.77 5.98
CA ALA A 92 9.41 -9.57 6.23
C ALA A 92 9.94 -8.34 5.47
N ARG A 93 11.26 -8.20 5.39
CA ARG A 93 11.92 -7.12 4.63
C ARG A 93 11.70 -7.24 3.13
N ALA A 94 11.86 -8.44 2.57
CA ALA A 94 11.63 -8.68 1.15
C ALA A 94 10.15 -8.45 0.76
N ALA A 95 9.21 -8.93 1.57
CA ALA A 95 7.79 -8.73 1.36
C ALA A 95 7.41 -7.23 1.44
N THR A 96 8.02 -6.46 2.35
CA THR A 96 7.79 -5.01 2.46
C THR A 96 8.36 -4.26 1.25
N ALA A 97 9.56 -4.61 0.80
CA ALA A 97 10.17 -4.02 -0.39
C ALA A 97 9.36 -4.35 -1.67
N ALA A 98 8.97 -5.62 -1.84
CA ALA A 98 8.14 -6.05 -2.96
C ALA A 98 6.77 -5.36 -2.97
N HIS A 99 6.13 -5.21 -1.79
CA HIS A 99 4.88 -4.48 -1.64
C HIS A 99 5.01 -3.00 -2.02
N GLY A 100 6.06 -2.32 -1.53
CA GLY A 100 6.34 -0.93 -1.88
C GLY A 100 6.60 -0.74 -3.38
N ALA A 101 7.40 -1.62 -3.98
CA ALA A 101 7.65 -1.61 -5.42
C ALA A 101 6.37 -1.87 -6.23
N ALA A 102 5.51 -2.78 -5.79
CA ALA A 102 4.26 -3.12 -6.47
C ALA A 102 3.27 -1.94 -6.43
N ILE A 103 3.03 -1.32 -5.27
CA ILE A 103 2.09 -0.21 -5.17
C ILE A 103 2.59 1.02 -5.94
N TRP A 104 3.85 1.40 -5.77
CA TRP A 104 4.42 2.54 -6.48
C TRP A 104 4.49 2.28 -7.99
N GLY A 105 5.02 1.13 -8.40
CA GLY A 105 5.17 0.75 -9.80
C GLY A 105 3.83 0.63 -10.53
N SER A 106 2.79 0.09 -9.88
CA SER A 106 1.46 0.03 -10.48
C SER A 106 0.88 1.41 -10.78
N ALA A 107 1.13 2.39 -9.91
CA ALA A 107 0.70 3.77 -10.14
C ALA A 107 1.36 4.37 -11.37
N GLN A 108 2.66 4.05 -11.64
CA GLN A 108 3.38 4.54 -12.80
C GLN A 108 2.85 3.99 -14.14
N VAL A 109 2.11 2.88 -14.09
CA VAL A 109 1.41 2.32 -15.26
C VAL A 109 -0.03 2.81 -15.32
N THR A 110 -0.73 2.74 -14.21
CA THR A 110 -2.18 3.01 -14.15
C THR A 110 -2.51 4.49 -14.38
N LEU A 111 -1.75 5.42 -13.79
CA LEU A 111 -2.07 6.85 -13.90
C LEU A 111 -1.90 7.38 -15.33
N PRO A 112 -0.83 7.07 -16.08
CA PRO A 112 -0.74 7.43 -17.49
C PRO A 112 -1.77 6.71 -18.37
N ALA A 113 -2.01 5.40 -18.15
CA ALA A 113 -2.99 4.65 -18.91
C ALA A 113 -4.42 5.20 -18.76
N LEU A 114 -4.73 5.76 -17.59
CA LEU A 114 -5.98 6.46 -17.32
C LEU A 114 -5.91 7.97 -17.61
N GLU A 115 -4.85 8.48 -18.22
CA GLU A 115 -4.67 9.91 -18.55
C GLU A 115 -4.85 10.86 -17.34
N ILE A 116 -4.45 10.40 -16.15
CA ILE A 116 -4.57 11.16 -14.90
C ILE A 116 -3.30 11.96 -14.63
N ALA A 117 -2.15 11.38 -14.95
CA ALA A 117 -0.85 12.02 -14.86
C ALA A 117 0.03 11.61 -16.05
N PRO A 118 0.99 12.45 -16.47
CA PRO A 118 1.96 12.04 -17.47
C PRO A 118 2.86 10.91 -16.95
N PRO A 119 3.53 10.13 -17.84
CA PRO A 119 4.54 9.16 -17.42
C PRO A 119 5.61 9.79 -16.52
N VAL A 120 6.08 9.03 -15.55
CA VAL A 120 7.02 9.49 -14.50
C VAL A 120 8.33 10.09 -15.07
N VAL A 121 8.74 9.68 -16.26
CA VAL A 121 9.93 10.21 -16.94
C VAL A 121 9.83 11.71 -17.28
N PHE A 122 8.62 12.26 -17.28
CA PHE A 122 8.35 13.67 -17.50
C PHE A 122 8.12 14.46 -16.19
N TRP A 123 8.22 13.80 -15.04
CA TRP A 123 8.04 14.49 -13.76
C TRP A 123 9.33 15.19 -13.32
N PRO A 124 9.23 16.34 -12.66
CA PRO A 124 10.39 16.94 -12.00
C PRO A 124 11.00 15.98 -10.98
N PRO A 125 12.33 15.87 -10.89
CA PRO A 125 12.99 14.96 -9.94
C PRO A 125 12.53 15.12 -8.48
N GLN A 126 12.22 16.35 -8.07
CA GLN A 126 11.69 16.64 -6.74
C GLN A 126 10.32 15.97 -6.51
N GLU A 127 9.43 15.98 -7.50
CA GLU A 127 8.10 15.36 -7.38
C GLU A 127 8.22 13.83 -7.33
N ILE A 128 9.16 13.25 -8.10
CA ILE A 128 9.46 11.82 -8.02
C ILE A 128 9.95 11.45 -6.62
N ALA A 129 10.90 12.23 -6.07
CA ALA A 129 11.45 11.97 -4.74
C ALA A 129 10.39 12.04 -3.63
N ILE A 130 9.48 13.00 -3.70
CA ILE A 130 8.39 13.19 -2.74
C ILE A 130 7.37 12.03 -2.87
N ASP A 131 7.01 11.67 -4.08
CA ASP A 131 6.06 10.57 -4.34
C ASP A 131 6.62 9.23 -3.84
N VAL A 132 7.88 8.91 -4.17
CA VAL A 132 8.60 7.74 -3.66
C VAL A 132 8.68 7.76 -2.12
N PHE A 133 8.95 8.91 -1.52
CA PHE A 133 9.01 9.05 -0.06
C PHE A 133 7.67 8.67 0.60
N HIS A 134 6.55 9.18 0.13
CA HIS A 134 5.24 8.87 0.71
C HIS A 134 4.86 7.39 0.53
N HIS A 135 5.15 6.80 -0.63
CA HIS A 135 4.95 5.38 -0.87
C HIS A 135 5.86 4.50 0.00
N THR A 136 7.08 4.96 0.27
CA THR A 136 8.00 4.30 1.21
C THR A 136 7.48 4.35 2.64
N VAL A 137 6.95 5.49 3.09
CA VAL A 137 6.27 5.61 4.40
C VAL A 137 5.11 4.62 4.50
N TYR A 138 4.26 4.57 3.47
CA TYR A 138 3.16 3.60 3.39
C TYR A 138 3.66 2.16 3.50
N ALA A 139 4.64 1.78 2.68
CA ALA A 139 5.15 0.41 2.63
C ALA A 139 5.77 -0.04 3.96
N ILE A 140 6.58 0.83 4.59
CA ILE A 140 7.22 0.55 5.88
C ILE A 140 6.16 0.42 6.97
N ALA A 141 5.22 1.37 7.08
CA ALA A 141 4.16 1.33 8.09
C ALA A 141 3.27 0.09 7.94
N THR A 142 2.87 -0.25 6.70
CA THR A 142 2.15 -1.49 6.39
C THR A 142 2.97 -2.72 6.76
N GLY A 143 4.26 -2.74 6.44
CA GLY A 143 5.15 -3.85 6.75
C GLY A 143 5.29 -4.08 8.24
N VAL A 144 5.52 -3.02 9.03
CA VAL A 144 5.61 -3.08 10.50
C VAL A 144 4.29 -3.53 11.12
N ALA A 145 3.18 -2.91 10.71
CA ALA A 145 1.85 -3.28 11.22
C ALA A 145 1.53 -4.76 10.93
N TYR A 146 1.85 -5.24 9.73
CA TYR A 146 1.66 -6.64 9.38
C TYR A 146 2.47 -7.58 10.27
N GLN A 147 3.75 -7.26 10.52
CA GLN A 147 4.62 -8.08 11.39
C GLN A 147 4.09 -8.14 12.82
N LEU A 148 3.62 -7.02 13.37
CA LEU A 148 3.01 -6.96 14.70
C LEU A 148 1.75 -7.83 14.80
N LEU A 149 0.90 -7.81 13.76
CA LEU A 149 -0.30 -8.64 13.70
C LEU A 149 0.00 -10.11 13.45
N ASP A 150 1.09 -10.41 12.76
CA ASP A 150 1.49 -11.79 12.47
C ASP A 150 2.17 -12.49 13.67
N GLY A 151 2.63 -11.72 14.66
CA GLY A 151 3.30 -12.25 15.85
C GLY A 151 4.69 -12.83 15.58
N ASN A 152 5.23 -12.59 14.38
CA ASN A 152 6.54 -13.09 13.96
C ASN A 152 7.45 -11.93 13.52
N PRO A 153 8.12 -11.25 14.45
CA PRO A 153 8.95 -10.08 14.15
C PRO A 153 10.12 -10.37 13.19
N ASP A 154 10.58 -11.61 13.11
CA ASP A 154 11.79 -11.98 12.37
C ASP A 154 11.55 -12.82 11.10
N GLY A 155 10.32 -13.18 10.75
CA GLY A 155 9.84 -13.84 9.51
C GLY A 155 10.71 -14.88 8.78
N ALA A 156 12.01 -14.91 9.03
CA ALA A 156 13.00 -15.77 8.38
C ALA A 156 13.63 -16.81 9.30
N ASN A 157 13.46 -16.71 10.62
CA ASN A 157 14.17 -17.57 11.57
C ASN A 157 13.37 -18.82 11.98
N GLY A 158 12.03 -18.83 11.84
CA GLY A 158 11.20 -19.97 12.20
C GLY A 158 11.47 -21.23 11.37
N HIS A 159 11.62 -21.09 10.06
CA HIS A 159 11.87 -22.24 9.19
C HIS A 159 13.29 -22.83 9.28
N ARG A 160 14.27 -22.06 9.78
CA ARG A 160 15.62 -22.61 10.00
C ARG A 160 15.76 -23.38 11.32
N ALA A 161 14.95 -23.06 12.32
CA ALA A 161 14.92 -23.77 13.58
C ALA A 161 14.27 -25.16 13.41
N ASP A 162 13.14 -25.22 12.71
CA ASP A 162 12.44 -26.47 12.44
C ASP A 162 13.21 -27.41 11.49
N ALA A 163 13.93 -26.86 10.51
CA ALA A 163 14.79 -27.67 9.63
C ALA A 163 15.98 -28.31 10.40
N ARG A 164 16.56 -27.60 11.37
CA ARG A 164 17.66 -28.14 12.19
C ARG A 164 17.21 -29.16 13.24
N ALA A 165 16.00 -28.99 13.76
CA ALA A 165 15.43 -29.96 14.74
C ALA A 165 15.06 -31.30 14.09
N ASN A 166 14.87 -31.36 12.77
CA ASN A 166 14.57 -32.58 12.03
C ASN A 166 15.82 -33.29 11.46
N ASP A 167 16.99 -32.67 11.52
CA ASP A 167 18.27 -33.20 10.99
C ASP A 167 19.20 -33.77 12.10
N GLU A 168 18.78 -33.80 13.38
CA GLU A 168 19.54 -34.48 14.41
C GLU A 168 19.13 -35.95 14.47
N PRO A 169 20.09 -36.92 14.32
CA PRO A 169 19.85 -38.35 14.28
C PRO A 169 19.47 -38.96 15.64
#